data_f888daae1b9d6e1da373e67c55154434
#
_entry.id   f888daae1b9d6e1da373e67c55154434
#
_cell.length_a   1.000
_cell.length_b   1.000
_cell.length_c   1.000
_cell.angle_alpha   90.00
_cell.angle_beta   90.00
_cell.angle_gamma   90.00
#
_symmetry.space_group_name_H-M   'P 1'
#
loop_
_entity.id
_entity.type
_entity.pdbx_description
1 polymer ?
#
loop_
_entity_poly.entity_id
_entity_poly.type
_entity_poly.pdbx_seq_one_letter_code
_entity_poly.pdbx_strand_id
1 'polypeptide(L)'
;MAKEKFERSKPHVNIGTIGHIDHGKTTLTAAITKVLSKHNPKVQFRAFDSIDNAPEERERGITIAVSHVEYETPNRHYAHMDCPGHADYIKNMITGAAQMDGAILVVAATDGPMPQTREHILLARQVGVPAIVVFLNKCDMVEDPELLELVELEVRELLKSYQFPGDTIAIVRGSALQALNGDAKWEGKIDELMEAVDKNVPLPVRDVDKPFAMPIEDIFSISGRGTVVTGRIERGKVKVGEEIEIVGFRATQKKIVTGVEMFRKLLDEGIAGDNVGLLLRGTEKEDVERGQVVCKPASITPHTKFKAEAYVLTKEEGGRHTPFFTGYRPQFYFRTTDVTGDVKLKEGVEMVMPGDNVSCEVSLITPIAMEKGLRFEILEGVRTVGAGTITDILA
;
A
#
# COMPACT_ATOMS: atom_id res chain seq x y z
N MET A 1 8.10 -27.76 15.63
CA MET A 1 8.88 -26.76 16.36
C MET A 1 7.94 -25.68 16.84
N ALA A 2 8.12 -25.15 18.07
CA ALA A 2 7.35 -23.99 18.53
C ALA A 2 7.69 -22.78 17.66
N LYS A 3 6.68 -21.98 17.25
CA LYS A 3 6.94 -20.75 16.52
C LYS A 3 7.65 -19.75 17.43
N GLU A 4 8.58 -18.99 16.85
CA GLU A 4 9.29 -17.92 17.54
C GLU A 4 8.31 -16.79 17.91
N LYS A 5 8.57 -16.12 19.04
CA LYS A 5 7.80 -14.96 19.47
C LYS A 5 8.43 -13.69 18.90
N PHE A 6 7.61 -12.78 18.37
CA PHE A 6 8.08 -11.49 17.89
C PHE A 6 8.43 -10.57 19.05
N GLU A 7 9.61 -9.99 19.03
CA GLU A 7 10.07 -9.02 20.03
C GLU A 7 10.08 -7.60 19.44
N ARG A 8 9.32 -6.69 20.04
CA ARG A 8 9.26 -5.27 19.64
C ARG A 8 10.46 -4.49 20.24
N SER A 9 11.64 -4.68 19.69
CA SER A 9 12.87 -4.01 20.16
C SER A 9 13.15 -2.67 19.46
N LYS A 10 12.51 -2.40 18.31
CA LYS A 10 12.71 -1.22 17.46
C LYS A 10 11.38 -0.64 17.00
N PRO A 11 11.32 0.67 16.67
CA PRO A 11 10.16 1.26 16.01
C PRO A 11 9.84 0.52 14.71
N HIS A 12 8.55 0.18 14.51
CA HIS A 12 8.07 -0.48 13.31
C HIS A 12 7.58 0.54 12.27
N VAL A 13 8.06 0.39 11.03
CA VAL A 13 7.74 1.27 9.89
C VAL A 13 7.38 0.42 8.68
N ASN A 14 6.28 0.77 8.03
CA ASN A 14 5.86 0.18 6.78
C ASN A 14 6.44 0.99 5.62
N ILE A 15 7.28 0.39 4.81
CA ILE A 15 7.89 0.99 3.62
C ILE A 15 7.48 0.19 2.39
N GLY A 16 7.49 0.80 1.21
CA GLY A 16 7.25 0.02 -0.01
C GLY A 16 7.98 0.57 -1.21
N THR A 17 8.22 -0.30 -2.20
CA THR A 17 8.75 0.08 -3.51
C THR A 17 7.62 0.41 -4.47
N ILE A 18 7.72 1.59 -5.10
CA ILE A 18 6.81 2.07 -6.14
C ILE A 18 7.60 2.51 -7.37
N GLY A 19 6.96 2.59 -8.52
CA GLY A 19 7.60 3.01 -9.79
C GLY A 19 7.21 2.13 -10.97
N HIS A 20 7.73 2.46 -12.13
CA HIS A 20 7.37 1.83 -13.39
C HIS A 20 7.72 0.32 -13.42
N ILE A 21 7.04 -0.45 -14.29
CA ILE A 21 7.42 -1.82 -14.60
C ILE A 21 8.89 -1.84 -15.11
N ASP A 22 9.62 -2.91 -14.84
CA ASP A 22 11.02 -3.12 -15.25
C ASP A 22 12.05 -2.09 -14.73
N HIS A 23 11.66 -1.16 -13.85
CA HIS A 23 12.62 -0.28 -13.18
C HIS A 23 13.38 -0.97 -12.04
N GLY A 24 13.07 -2.23 -11.71
CA GLY A 24 13.82 -3.06 -10.79
C GLY A 24 13.39 -2.98 -9.32
N LYS A 25 12.09 -2.78 -9.04
CA LYS A 25 11.54 -2.74 -7.68
C LYS A 25 11.82 -4.01 -6.90
N THR A 26 11.41 -5.17 -7.42
CA THR A 26 11.60 -6.48 -6.79
C THR A 26 13.08 -6.85 -6.67
N THR A 27 13.90 -6.49 -7.68
CA THR A 27 15.36 -6.65 -7.62
C THR A 27 15.96 -5.83 -6.49
N LEU A 28 15.48 -4.58 -6.30
CA LEU A 28 15.91 -3.73 -5.19
C LEU A 28 15.50 -4.32 -3.84
N THR A 29 14.28 -4.80 -3.70
CA THR A 29 13.79 -5.47 -2.49
C THR A 29 14.66 -6.69 -2.14
N ALA A 30 15.02 -7.52 -3.13
CA ALA A 30 15.95 -8.63 -2.93
C ALA A 30 17.36 -8.15 -2.54
N ALA A 31 17.88 -7.09 -3.18
CA ALA A 31 19.18 -6.52 -2.87
C ALA A 31 19.25 -5.97 -1.44
N ILE A 32 18.21 -5.25 -0.99
CA ILE A 32 18.11 -4.74 0.39
C ILE A 32 18.21 -5.90 1.39
N THR A 33 17.42 -6.96 1.23
CA THR A 33 17.46 -8.10 2.14
C THR A 33 18.83 -8.81 2.13
N LYS A 34 19.47 -8.90 0.96
CA LYS A 34 20.80 -9.52 0.83
C LYS A 34 21.88 -8.71 1.55
N VAL A 35 21.93 -7.40 1.31
CA VAL A 35 22.94 -6.53 1.92
C VAL A 35 22.75 -6.48 3.43
N LEU A 36 21.52 -6.23 3.90
CA LEU A 36 21.24 -6.19 5.33
C LEU A 36 21.49 -7.52 6.05
N SER A 37 21.26 -8.67 5.38
CA SER A 37 21.58 -9.99 5.98
C SER A 37 23.06 -10.20 6.25
N LYS A 38 23.95 -9.50 5.56
CA LYS A 38 25.40 -9.54 5.83
C LYS A 38 25.77 -8.85 7.13
N HIS A 39 25.01 -7.80 7.49
CA HIS A 39 25.25 -6.99 8.69
C HIS A 39 24.45 -7.48 9.90
N ASN A 40 23.33 -8.15 9.67
CA ASN A 40 22.42 -8.59 10.72
C ASN A 40 21.91 -10.02 10.46
N PRO A 41 22.33 -11.02 11.27
CA PRO A 41 21.92 -12.41 11.11
C PRO A 41 20.41 -12.66 11.35
N LYS A 42 19.68 -11.70 11.93
CA LYS A 42 18.22 -11.78 12.07
C LYS A 42 17.49 -11.48 10.75
N VAL A 43 18.13 -10.77 9.83
CA VAL A 43 17.55 -10.48 8.50
C VAL A 43 17.78 -11.68 7.60
N GLN A 44 16.69 -12.22 7.07
CA GLN A 44 16.75 -13.33 6.11
C GLN A 44 16.80 -12.78 4.68
N PHE A 45 17.78 -13.23 3.91
CA PHE A 45 17.82 -12.95 2.48
C PHE A 45 16.57 -13.53 1.79
N ARG A 46 15.91 -12.72 0.98
CA ARG A 46 14.79 -13.10 0.12
C ARG A 46 15.20 -12.98 -1.33
N ALA A 47 15.35 -14.12 -1.98
CA ALA A 47 15.67 -14.14 -3.41
C ALA A 47 14.48 -13.61 -4.24
N PHE A 48 14.77 -13.07 -5.42
CA PHE A 48 13.77 -12.55 -6.35
C PHE A 48 12.59 -13.52 -6.53
N ASP A 49 12.85 -14.78 -6.87
CA ASP A 49 11.83 -15.82 -7.08
C ASP A 49 11.03 -16.19 -5.82
N SER A 50 11.48 -15.75 -4.64
CA SER A 50 10.76 -15.96 -3.38
C SER A 50 9.89 -14.75 -3.00
N ILE A 51 10.09 -13.61 -3.65
CA ILE A 51 9.28 -12.41 -3.54
C ILE A 51 8.12 -12.53 -4.52
N ASP A 52 8.41 -12.63 -5.82
CA ASP A 52 7.43 -12.92 -6.88
C ASP A 52 7.18 -14.43 -6.94
N ASN A 53 6.21 -14.88 -6.18
CA ASN A 53 6.07 -16.30 -5.82
C ASN A 53 4.93 -17.02 -6.55
N ALA A 54 3.94 -16.27 -7.06
CA ALA A 54 2.82 -16.84 -7.81
C ALA A 54 3.29 -17.42 -9.16
N PRO A 55 2.70 -18.52 -9.61
CA PRO A 55 3.05 -19.10 -10.94
C PRO A 55 2.94 -18.09 -12.07
N GLU A 56 1.90 -17.25 -12.07
CA GLU A 56 1.69 -16.21 -13.09
C GLU A 56 2.75 -15.11 -13.04
N GLU A 57 3.22 -14.72 -11.84
CA GLU A 57 4.30 -13.74 -11.66
C GLU A 57 5.61 -14.25 -12.27
N ARG A 58 5.92 -15.53 -12.04
CA ARG A 58 7.12 -16.19 -12.59
C ARG A 58 7.06 -16.35 -14.11
N GLU A 59 5.89 -16.70 -14.63
CA GLU A 59 5.69 -16.88 -16.08
C GLU A 59 5.79 -15.56 -16.84
N ARG A 60 5.22 -14.49 -16.27
CA ARG A 60 5.21 -13.16 -16.90
C ARG A 60 6.41 -12.30 -16.54
N GLY A 61 7.17 -12.64 -15.49
CA GLY A 61 8.30 -11.85 -14.98
C GLY A 61 7.88 -10.51 -14.39
N ILE A 62 6.64 -10.39 -13.88
CA ILE A 62 6.08 -9.15 -13.30
C ILE A 62 5.41 -9.44 -11.97
N THR A 63 5.52 -8.50 -11.02
CA THR A 63 4.79 -8.54 -9.76
C THR A 63 3.31 -8.25 -9.98
N ILE A 64 2.44 -9.12 -9.49
CA ILE A 64 0.97 -9.02 -9.58
C ILE A 64 0.36 -8.65 -8.23
N ALA A 65 0.70 -9.40 -7.19
CA ALA A 65 0.25 -9.17 -5.83
C ALA A 65 1.28 -8.39 -5.01
N VAL A 66 0.83 -7.68 -3.98
CA VAL A 66 1.75 -7.05 -3.03
C VAL A 66 2.46 -8.13 -2.23
N SER A 67 3.78 -8.16 -2.28
CA SER A 67 4.59 -9.06 -1.48
C SER A 67 5.13 -8.36 -0.25
N HIS A 68 5.04 -9.04 0.91
CA HIS A 68 5.53 -8.48 2.18
C HIS A 68 6.84 -9.15 2.60
N VAL A 69 7.86 -8.32 2.84
CA VAL A 69 9.20 -8.74 3.25
C VAL A 69 9.58 -8.05 4.54
N GLU A 70 10.19 -8.79 5.47
CA GLU A 70 10.68 -8.29 6.77
C GLU A 70 12.19 -8.06 6.73
N TYR A 71 12.64 -6.93 7.24
CA TYR A 71 14.04 -6.68 7.55
C TYR A 71 14.21 -5.58 8.60
N GLU A 72 15.42 -5.39 9.10
CA GLU A 72 15.72 -4.32 10.05
C GLU A 72 17.07 -3.66 9.79
N THR A 73 17.11 -2.35 10.06
CA THR A 73 18.35 -1.57 10.21
C THR A 73 18.76 -1.54 11.68
N PRO A 74 19.91 -0.95 12.04
CA PRO A 74 20.23 -0.69 13.45
C PRO A 74 19.14 0.10 14.18
N ASN A 75 18.40 0.98 13.49
CA ASN A 75 17.49 1.93 14.08
C ASN A 75 16.02 1.49 14.05
N ARG A 76 15.61 0.72 13.04
CA ARG A 76 14.18 0.44 12.75
C ARG A 76 13.93 -0.99 12.29
N HIS A 77 12.73 -1.46 12.53
CA HIS A 77 12.18 -2.68 11.95
C HIS A 77 11.22 -2.31 10.82
N TYR A 78 11.36 -2.96 9.67
CA TYR A 78 10.60 -2.66 8.46
C TYR A 78 9.72 -3.84 8.02
N ALA A 79 8.45 -3.54 7.74
CA ALA A 79 7.64 -4.32 6.81
C ALA A 79 7.74 -3.64 5.44
N HIS A 80 8.28 -4.35 4.47
CA HIS A 80 8.45 -3.84 3.10
C HIS A 80 7.42 -4.45 2.18
N MET A 81 6.66 -3.61 1.50
CA MET A 81 5.67 -3.98 0.50
C MET A 81 6.26 -3.79 -0.90
N ASP A 82 6.51 -4.89 -1.60
CA ASP A 82 6.87 -4.83 -3.02
C ASP A 82 5.60 -4.72 -3.86
N CYS A 83 5.40 -3.55 -4.47
CA CYS A 83 4.17 -3.24 -5.21
C CYS A 83 4.31 -3.56 -6.70
N PRO A 84 3.21 -4.02 -7.35
CA PRO A 84 3.20 -4.21 -8.79
C PRO A 84 3.46 -2.89 -9.52
N GLY A 85 4.11 -3.00 -10.69
CA GLY A 85 4.40 -1.84 -11.55
C GLY A 85 3.43 -1.69 -12.71
N HIS A 86 2.71 -2.74 -13.09
CA HIS A 86 1.85 -2.76 -14.27
C HIS A 86 0.48 -2.12 -13.98
N ALA A 87 -0.04 -1.33 -14.92
CA ALA A 87 -1.32 -0.62 -14.78
C ALA A 87 -2.51 -1.53 -14.50
N ASP A 88 -2.53 -2.78 -15.01
CA ASP A 88 -3.62 -3.73 -14.77
C ASP A 88 -3.78 -4.09 -13.29
N TYR A 89 -2.73 -3.89 -12.47
CA TYR A 89 -2.71 -4.23 -11.05
C TYR A 89 -2.77 -3.01 -10.13
N ILE A 90 -3.31 -1.90 -10.64
CA ILE A 90 -3.42 -0.63 -9.92
C ILE A 90 -4.14 -0.78 -8.57
N LYS A 91 -5.17 -1.63 -8.49
CA LYS A 91 -5.90 -1.90 -7.24
C LYS A 91 -5.00 -2.51 -6.16
N ASN A 92 -4.09 -3.40 -6.55
CA ASN A 92 -3.12 -3.97 -5.62
C ASN A 92 -2.06 -2.94 -5.21
N MET A 93 -1.64 -2.08 -6.15
CA MET A 93 -0.76 -0.95 -5.84
C MET A 93 -1.41 0.03 -4.84
N ILE A 94 -2.68 0.41 -5.02
CA ILE A 94 -3.43 1.26 -4.08
C ILE A 94 -3.48 0.61 -2.69
N THR A 95 -3.82 -0.68 -2.63
CA THR A 95 -3.85 -1.44 -1.36
C THR A 95 -2.49 -1.40 -0.65
N GLY A 96 -1.40 -1.64 -1.38
CA GLY A 96 -0.05 -1.58 -0.82
C GLY A 96 0.33 -0.17 -0.38
N ALA A 97 0.12 0.83 -1.24
CA ALA A 97 0.48 2.22 -0.95
C ALA A 97 -0.27 2.78 0.26
N ALA A 98 -1.54 2.43 0.45
CA ALA A 98 -2.34 2.85 1.61
C ALA A 98 -1.80 2.34 2.96
N GLN A 99 -0.95 1.32 2.93
CA GLN A 99 -0.31 0.76 4.13
C GLN A 99 1.03 1.42 4.47
N MET A 100 1.62 2.20 3.56
CA MET A 100 2.97 2.72 3.69
C MET A 100 3.06 3.93 4.63
N ASP A 101 4.09 3.94 5.44
CA ASP A 101 4.54 5.10 6.23
C ASP A 101 5.60 5.91 5.46
N GLY A 102 6.11 5.36 4.37
CA GLY A 102 7.01 5.99 3.40
C GLY A 102 7.18 5.10 2.18
N ALA A 103 7.63 5.66 1.07
CA ALA A 103 7.86 4.92 -0.16
C ALA A 103 9.29 5.11 -0.70
N ILE A 104 9.81 4.07 -1.35
CA ILE A 104 11.01 4.14 -2.17
C ILE A 104 10.56 4.19 -3.63
N LEU A 105 10.71 5.34 -4.27
CA LEU A 105 10.44 5.49 -5.69
C LEU A 105 11.64 5.00 -6.49
N VAL A 106 11.43 3.94 -7.26
CA VAL A 106 12.46 3.34 -8.11
C VAL A 106 12.31 3.83 -9.54
N VAL A 107 13.34 4.51 -10.05
CA VAL A 107 13.41 5.03 -11.41
C VAL A 107 14.67 4.48 -12.07
N ALA A 108 14.56 3.88 -13.26
CA ALA A 108 15.73 3.46 -14.02
C ALA A 108 16.40 4.68 -14.65
N ALA A 109 17.71 4.83 -14.45
CA ALA A 109 18.50 5.92 -14.99
C ALA A 109 18.55 5.91 -16.53
N THR A 110 18.35 4.73 -17.14
CA THR A 110 18.30 4.54 -18.59
C THR A 110 17.04 5.09 -19.24
N ASP A 111 15.92 5.12 -18.48
CA ASP A 111 14.58 5.39 -19.05
C ASP A 111 13.98 6.71 -18.51
N GLY A 112 14.45 7.16 -17.34
CA GLY A 112 13.84 8.29 -16.63
C GLY A 112 12.43 8.00 -16.10
N PRO A 113 11.67 9.04 -15.72
CA PRO A 113 10.30 8.89 -15.26
C PRO A 113 9.36 8.47 -16.39
N MET A 114 8.76 7.30 -16.27
CA MET A 114 7.83 6.68 -17.20
C MET A 114 6.35 6.87 -16.77
N PRO A 115 5.33 6.53 -17.59
CA PRO A 115 3.94 6.78 -17.26
C PRO A 115 3.49 6.25 -15.90
N GLN A 116 3.80 4.99 -15.56
CA GLN A 116 3.43 4.45 -14.25
C GLN A 116 4.21 5.09 -13.09
N THR A 117 5.39 5.68 -13.34
CA THR A 117 6.09 6.48 -12.32
C THR A 117 5.21 7.65 -11.88
N ARG A 118 4.61 8.37 -12.84
CA ARG A 118 3.69 9.49 -12.58
C ARG A 118 2.45 9.04 -11.84
N GLU A 119 1.83 7.95 -12.30
CA GLU A 119 0.64 7.37 -11.70
C GLU A 119 0.89 6.92 -10.25
N HIS A 120 2.01 6.25 -9.98
CA HIS A 120 2.36 5.80 -8.63
C HIS A 120 2.66 6.96 -7.67
N ILE A 121 3.28 8.05 -8.13
CA ILE A 121 3.50 9.25 -7.31
C ILE A 121 2.15 9.90 -6.97
N LEU A 122 1.25 10.02 -7.96
CA LEU A 122 -0.09 10.55 -7.76
C LEU A 122 -0.86 9.73 -6.72
N LEU A 123 -0.89 8.41 -6.88
CA LEU A 123 -1.56 7.50 -5.95
C LEU A 123 -0.96 7.57 -4.55
N ALA A 124 0.36 7.57 -4.43
CA ALA A 124 1.04 7.74 -3.13
C ALA A 124 0.60 9.04 -2.44
N ARG A 125 0.44 10.13 -3.22
CA ARG A 125 -0.08 11.39 -2.70
C ARG A 125 -1.53 11.30 -2.25
N GLN A 126 -2.39 10.65 -3.03
CA GLN A 126 -3.82 10.50 -2.74
C GLN A 126 -4.08 9.64 -1.49
N VAL A 127 -3.41 8.50 -1.38
CA VAL A 127 -3.53 7.63 -0.18
C VAL A 127 -2.83 8.21 1.05
N GLY A 128 -2.03 9.28 0.87
CA GLY A 128 -1.41 10.02 1.96
C GLY A 128 -0.07 9.47 2.44
N VAL A 129 0.72 8.86 1.56
CA VAL A 129 2.12 8.50 1.88
C VAL A 129 2.89 9.76 2.27
N PRO A 130 3.43 9.84 3.50
CA PRO A 130 3.96 11.10 4.01
C PRO A 130 5.35 11.47 3.49
N ALA A 131 6.15 10.49 3.05
CA ALA A 131 7.51 10.71 2.58
C ALA A 131 7.91 9.75 1.46
N ILE A 132 8.73 10.25 0.54
CA ILE A 132 9.34 9.47 -0.54
C ILE A 132 10.87 9.62 -0.46
N VAL A 133 11.58 8.52 -0.67
CA VAL A 133 13.02 8.48 -0.98
C VAL A 133 13.18 7.91 -2.38
N VAL A 134 14.07 8.45 -3.19
CA VAL A 134 14.26 7.99 -4.57
C VAL A 134 15.49 7.09 -4.67
N PHE A 135 15.34 5.97 -5.35
CA PHE A 135 16.45 5.14 -5.80
C PHE A 135 16.56 5.21 -7.32
N LEU A 136 17.58 5.92 -7.81
CA LEU A 136 17.91 5.97 -9.23
C LEU A 136 18.68 4.71 -9.58
N ASN A 137 17.98 3.73 -10.16
CA ASN A 137 18.48 2.39 -10.42
C ASN A 137 19.14 2.27 -11.80
N LYS A 138 19.87 1.18 -12.05
CA LYS A 138 20.59 0.87 -13.30
C LYS A 138 21.67 1.89 -13.67
N CYS A 139 22.25 2.59 -12.68
CA CYS A 139 23.31 3.55 -12.93
C CYS A 139 24.62 2.92 -13.45
N ASP A 140 24.76 1.59 -13.35
CA ASP A 140 25.85 0.83 -13.95
C ASP A 140 25.78 0.79 -15.48
N MET A 141 24.62 1.08 -16.06
CA MET A 141 24.36 1.09 -17.51
C MET A 141 24.53 2.48 -18.14
N VAL A 142 24.74 3.52 -17.34
CA VAL A 142 24.85 4.90 -17.80
C VAL A 142 26.29 5.39 -17.55
N GLU A 143 27.03 5.63 -18.64
CA GLU A 143 28.43 6.08 -18.56
C GLU A 143 28.54 7.61 -18.41
N ASP A 144 27.54 8.35 -18.95
CA ASP A 144 27.54 9.81 -18.94
C ASP A 144 26.95 10.36 -17.61
N PRO A 145 27.77 11.05 -16.80
CA PRO A 145 27.28 11.66 -15.56
C PRO A 145 26.23 12.77 -15.77
N GLU A 146 26.28 13.50 -16.91
CA GLU A 146 25.32 14.57 -17.20
C GLU A 146 23.92 13.99 -17.42
N LEU A 147 23.82 12.81 -18.00
CA LEU A 147 22.54 12.11 -18.16
C LEU A 147 21.93 11.74 -16.82
N LEU A 148 22.76 11.28 -15.86
CA LEU A 148 22.27 10.97 -14.50
C LEU A 148 21.75 12.23 -13.80
N GLU A 149 22.43 13.38 -13.97
CA GLU A 149 21.98 14.66 -13.40
C GLU A 149 20.67 15.12 -14.03
N LEU A 150 20.52 14.95 -15.34
CA LEU A 150 19.29 15.31 -16.07
C LEU A 150 18.10 14.49 -15.58
N VAL A 151 18.26 13.16 -15.47
CA VAL A 151 17.19 12.29 -14.99
C VAL A 151 16.84 12.60 -13.52
N GLU A 152 17.83 12.91 -12.70
CA GLU A 152 17.58 13.33 -11.31
C GLU A 152 16.78 14.63 -11.25
N LEU A 153 17.12 15.61 -12.07
CA LEU A 153 16.37 16.87 -12.18
C LEU A 153 14.92 16.63 -12.61
N GLU A 154 14.71 15.79 -13.63
CA GLU A 154 13.37 15.45 -14.11
C GLU A 154 12.52 14.77 -13.02
N VAL A 155 13.10 13.85 -12.24
CA VAL A 155 12.44 13.21 -11.10
C VAL A 155 12.07 14.24 -10.04
N ARG A 156 12.96 15.19 -9.72
CA ARG A 156 12.69 16.25 -8.75
C ARG A 156 11.54 17.14 -9.17
N GLU A 157 11.53 17.59 -10.43
CA GLU A 157 10.44 18.41 -10.98
C GLU A 157 9.11 17.66 -11.00
N LEU A 158 9.15 16.37 -11.35
CA LEU A 158 7.96 15.53 -11.30
C LEU A 158 7.39 15.42 -9.87
N LEU A 159 8.24 15.17 -8.86
CA LEU A 159 7.81 15.09 -7.46
C LEU A 159 7.22 16.42 -6.97
N LYS A 160 7.78 17.56 -7.38
CA LYS A 160 7.22 18.89 -7.09
C LYS A 160 5.83 19.08 -7.68
N SER A 161 5.61 18.66 -8.92
CA SER A 161 4.30 18.78 -9.57
C SER A 161 3.19 18.03 -8.81
N TYR A 162 3.54 16.97 -8.09
CA TYR A 162 2.65 16.23 -7.20
C TYR A 162 2.75 16.64 -5.72
N GLN A 163 3.29 17.84 -5.44
CA GLN A 163 3.36 18.44 -4.11
C GLN A 163 4.22 17.64 -3.09
N PHE A 164 5.19 16.89 -3.54
CA PHE A 164 6.28 16.39 -2.72
C PHE A 164 7.44 17.40 -2.72
N PRO A 165 8.28 17.46 -1.67
CA PRO A 165 9.37 18.44 -1.56
C PRO A 165 10.57 18.05 -2.46
N GLY A 166 10.38 18.03 -3.79
CA GLY A 166 11.34 17.52 -4.77
C GLY A 166 12.76 18.08 -4.64
N ASP A 167 12.92 19.35 -4.20
CA ASP A 167 14.25 19.97 -4.02
C ASP A 167 15.09 19.31 -2.92
N THR A 168 14.43 18.80 -1.87
CA THR A 168 15.08 18.28 -0.66
C THR A 168 14.97 16.76 -0.52
N ILE A 169 14.22 16.10 -1.41
CA ILE A 169 14.09 14.63 -1.40
C ILE A 169 15.45 13.98 -1.61
N ALA A 170 15.74 12.99 -0.76
CA ALA A 170 16.94 12.17 -0.90
C ALA A 170 16.84 11.30 -2.15
N ILE A 171 17.86 11.38 -3.01
CA ILE A 171 18.01 10.55 -4.19
C ILE A 171 19.34 9.80 -4.06
N VAL A 172 19.27 8.48 -4.12
CA VAL A 172 20.47 7.59 -4.07
C VAL A 172 20.62 6.96 -5.46
N ARG A 173 21.80 7.14 -6.06
CA ARG A 173 22.19 6.56 -7.36
C ARG A 173 22.78 5.18 -7.13
N GLY A 174 22.24 4.14 -7.78
CA GLY A 174 22.70 2.78 -7.53
C GLY A 174 22.40 1.80 -8.64
N SER A 175 22.78 0.55 -8.43
CA SER A 175 22.42 -0.60 -9.25
C SER A 175 22.00 -1.75 -8.34
N ALA A 176 20.69 -2.01 -8.30
CA ALA A 176 20.14 -3.09 -7.50
C ALA A 176 20.65 -4.46 -7.94
N LEU A 177 20.79 -4.67 -9.26
CA LEU A 177 21.28 -5.95 -9.81
C LEU A 177 22.75 -6.20 -9.44
N GLN A 178 23.61 -5.20 -9.56
CA GLN A 178 25.02 -5.37 -9.23
C GLN A 178 25.21 -5.54 -7.70
N ALA A 179 24.43 -4.82 -6.88
CA ALA A 179 24.41 -5.04 -5.43
C ALA A 179 23.94 -6.47 -5.10
N LEU A 180 22.89 -6.95 -5.77
CA LEU A 180 22.40 -8.32 -5.62
C LEU A 180 23.46 -9.35 -6.07
N ASN A 181 24.33 -9.03 -7.03
CA ASN A 181 25.43 -9.88 -7.48
C ASN A 181 26.63 -9.82 -6.55
N GLY A 182 26.68 -8.90 -5.58
CA GLY A 182 27.73 -8.81 -4.57
C GLY A 182 28.85 -7.84 -4.89
N ASP A 183 28.64 -6.89 -5.81
CA ASP A 183 29.57 -5.80 -6.07
C ASP A 183 29.57 -4.82 -4.89
N ALA A 184 30.72 -4.71 -4.20
CA ALA A 184 30.87 -3.93 -2.96
C ALA A 184 30.54 -2.42 -3.14
N LYS A 185 30.83 -1.84 -4.31
CA LYS A 185 30.49 -0.44 -4.62
C LYS A 185 28.96 -0.24 -4.56
N TRP A 186 28.22 -1.16 -5.17
CA TRP A 186 26.79 -1.06 -5.29
C TRP A 186 26.05 -1.54 -4.03
N GLU A 187 26.65 -2.46 -3.26
CA GLU A 187 26.15 -2.82 -1.93
C GLU A 187 26.19 -1.61 -0.99
N GLY A 188 27.27 -0.82 -1.01
CA GLY A 188 27.36 0.43 -0.25
C GLY A 188 26.29 1.46 -0.62
N LYS A 189 25.75 1.42 -1.85
CA LYS A 189 24.62 2.26 -2.26
C LYS A 189 23.28 1.77 -1.69
N ILE A 190 23.14 0.49 -1.41
CA ILE A 190 21.98 -0.03 -0.69
C ILE A 190 22.03 0.40 0.79
N ASP A 191 23.21 0.38 1.42
CA ASP A 191 23.36 0.89 2.79
C ASP A 191 23.02 2.39 2.84
N GLU A 192 23.53 3.20 1.90
CA GLU A 192 23.20 4.63 1.77
C GLU A 192 21.70 4.87 1.58
N LEU A 193 21.01 4.02 0.78
CA LEU A 193 19.57 4.07 0.63
C LEU A 193 18.86 3.84 1.96
N MET A 194 19.26 2.82 2.71
CA MET A 194 18.61 2.50 3.98
C MET A 194 18.87 3.57 5.05
N GLU A 195 20.04 4.20 5.06
CA GLU A 195 20.32 5.37 5.89
C GLU A 195 19.44 6.57 5.48
N ALA A 196 19.25 6.79 4.18
CA ALA A 196 18.36 7.85 3.68
C ALA A 196 16.90 7.58 4.08
N VAL A 197 16.43 6.32 4.03
CA VAL A 197 15.09 5.90 4.49
C VAL A 197 14.95 6.13 6.00
N ASP A 198 15.92 5.68 6.81
CA ASP A 198 15.92 5.88 8.26
C ASP A 198 15.82 7.37 8.64
N LYS A 199 16.49 8.23 7.87
CA LYS A 199 16.55 9.68 8.14
C LYS A 199 15.31 10.44 7.67
N ASN A 200 14.79 10.12 6.46
CA ASN A 200 13.80 10.97 5.79
C ASN A 200 12.37 10.47 5.94
N VAL A 201 12.15 9.20 6.23
CA VAL A 201 10.80 8.69 6.52
C VAL A 201 10.48 8.97 7.99
N PRO A 202 9.41 9.72 8.31
CA PRO A 202 9.05 10.02 9.69
C PRO A 202 8.62 8.75 10.44
N LEU A 203 8.84 8.71 11.74
CA LEU A 203 8.23 7.69 12.58
C LEU A 203 6.72 7.92 12.62
N PRO A 204 5.92 6.90 12.29
CA PRO A 204 4.47 7.07 12.24
C PRO A 204 3.86 7.24 13.61
N VAL A 205 2.90 8.14 13.72
CA VAL A 205 2.02 8.22 14.90
C VAL A 205 0.94 7.17 14.78
N ARG A 206 0.84 6.30 15.77
CA ARG A 206 -0.11 5.17 15.77
C ARG A 206 -1.31 5.45 16.67
N ASP A 207 -2.50 5.31 16.15
CA ASP A 207 -3.78 5.47 16.86
C ASP A 207 -4.11 4.22 17.70
N VAL A 208 -3.26 3.88 18.66
CA VAL A 208 -3.37 2.64 19.47
C VAL A 208 -4.53 2.64 20.47
N ASP A 209 -5.03 3.80 20.84
CA ASP A 209 -6.11 3.95 21.84
C ASP A 209 -7.51 4.01 21.23
N LYS A 210 -7.61 4.08 19.89
CA LYS A 210 -8.88 4.01 19.16
C LYS A 210 -9.42 2.56 19.13
N PRO A 211 -10.73 2.37 18.90
CA PRO A 211 -11.28 1.03 18.67
C PRO A 211 -10.56 0.31 17.53
N PHE A 212 -10.21 -0.95 17.74
CA PHE A 212 -9.51 -1.78 16.76
C PHE A 212 -10.23 -1.83 15.41
N ALA A 213 -9.46 -1.70 14.33
CA ALA A 213 -9.92 -1.91 12.96
C ALA A 213 -8.77 -2.40 12.08
N MET A 214 -9.04 -3.44 11.28
CA MET A 214 -8.13 -4.04 10.32
C MET A 214 -8.89 -4.46 9.05
N PRO A 215 -8.67 -3.81 7.90
CA PRO A 215 -9.19 -4.29 6.61
C PRO A 215 -8.60 -5.66 6.27
N ILE A 216 -9.43 -6.54 5.72
CA ILE A 216 -8.99 -7.85 5.23
C ILE A 216 -8.38 -7.67 3.85
N GLU A 217 -7.13 -8.10 3.71
CA GLU A 217 -6.34 -8.05 2.47
C GLU A 217 -6.30 -9.41 1.78
N ASP A 218 -5.96 -10.46 2.55
CA ASP A 218 -5.93 -11.83 2.07
C ASP A 218 -6.50 -12.81 3.09
N ILE A 219 -6.87 -14.01 2.60
CA ILE A 219 -7.51 -15.05 3.39
C ILE A 219 -6.86 -16.39 3.09
N PHE A 220 -6.37 -17.03 4.13
CA PHE A 220 -5.69 -18.34 4.05
C PHE A 220 -6.39 -19.38 4.93
N SER A 221 -6.58 -20.58 4.40
CA SER A 221 -6.99 -21.74 5.19
C SER A 221 -5.75 -22.49 5.65
N ILE A 222 -5.64 -22.74 6.97
CA ILE A 222 -4.58 -23.57 7.54
C ILE A 222 -5.21 -24.88 7.98
N SER A 223 -4.82 -25.98 7.32
CA SER A 223 -5.32 -27.31 7.66
C SER A 223 -5.17 -27.61 9.15
N GLY A 224 -6.28 -27.98 9.81
CA GLY A 224 -6.35 -28.30 11.24
C GLY A 224 -6.26 -27.09 12.19
N ARG A 225 -6.18 -25.85 11.69
CA ARG A 225 -6.13 -24.64 12.52
C ARG A 225 -7.27 -23.66 12.28
N GLY A 226 -7.86 -23.61 11.07
CA GLY A 226 -8.93 -22.70 10.69
C GLY A 226 -8.48 -21.64 9.68
N THR A 227 -9.24 -20.58 9.59
CA THR A 227 -9.01 -19.48 8.64
C THR A 227 -8.17 -18.38 9.27
N VAL A 228 -7.19 -17.91 8.52
CA VAL A 228 -6.37 -16.72 8.83
C VAL A 228 -6.75 -15.62 7.88
N VAL A 229 -7.09 -14.46 8.42
CA VAL A 229 -7.27 -13.22 7.66
C VAL A 229 -6.05 -12.33 7.88
N THR A 230 -5.52 -11.75 6.83
CA THR A 230 -4.36 -10.86 6.91
C THR A 230 -4.74 -9.43 6.57
N GLY A 231 -3.99 -8.49 7.11
CA GLY A 231 -4.12 -7.07 6.83
C GLY A 231 -3.24 -6.22 7.74
N ARG A 232 -3.19 -4.94 7.43
CA ARG A 232 -2.58 -3.94 8.32
C ARG A 232 -3.62 -3.45 9.32
N ILE A 233 -3.24 -3.42 10.59
CA ILE A 233 -4.07 -2.79 11.62
C ILE A 233 -4.08 -1.27 11.40
N GLU A 234 -5.22 -0.70 11.02
CA GLU A 234 -5.36 0.76 10.81
C GLU A 234 -5.27 1.51 12.14
N ARG A 235 -5.93 1.00 13.16
CA ARG A 235 -6.00 1.63 14.49
C ARG A 235 -6.31 0.62 15.58
N GLY A 236 -6.06 1.03 16.81
CA GLY A 236 -6.34 0.23 18.00
C GLY A 236 -5.35 -0.92 18.18
N LYS A 237 -5.78 -1.91 18.91
CA LYS A 237 -5.06 -3.13 19.24
C LYS A 237 -6.00 -4.30 19.40
N VAL A 238 -5.50 -5.50 19.13
CA VAL A 238 -6.24 -6.76 19.26
C VAL A 238 -5.37 -7.79 19.95
N LYS A 239 -5.96 -8.55 20.88
CA LYS A 239 -5.28 -9.61 21.64
C LYS A 239 -5.84 -10.98 21.30
N VAL A 240 -5.03 -12.00 21.54
CA VAL A 240 -5.49 -13.39 21.53
C VAL A 240 -6.57 -13.56 22.57
N GLY A 241 -7.70 -14.18 22.18
CA GLY A 241 -8.87 -14.39 23.02
C GLY A 241 -9.95 -13.31 22.93
N GLU A 242 -9.69 -12.19 22.26
CA GLU A 242 -10.69 -11.13 22.10
C GLU A 242 -11.78 -11.48 21.07
N GLU A 243 -13.01 -11.04 21.38
CA GLU A 243 -14.13 -11.04 20.44
C GLU A 243 -13.99 -9.84 19.48
N ILE A 244 -14.18 -10.13 18.20
CA ILE A 244 -14.17 -9.15 17.11
C ILE A 244 -15.43 -9.32 16.25
N GLU A 245 -15.72 -8.32 15.43
CA GLU A 245 -16.73 -8.39 14.37
C GLU A 245 -16.07 -8.33 13.01
N ILE A 246 -16.64 -9.05 12.04
CA ILE A 246 -16.32 -8.96 10.62
C ILE A 246 -17.47 -8.23 9.95
N VAL A 247 -17.18 -7.06 9.36
CA VAL A 247 -18.17 -6.11 8.86
C VAL A 247 -17.96 -5.84 7.37
N GLY A 248 -19.05 -5.73 6.63
CA GLY A 248 -19.08 -5.43 5.19
C GLY A 248 -19.59 -6.60 4.35
N PHE A 249 -20.15 -6.30 3.18
CA PHE A 249 -20.74 -7.20 2.18
C PHE A 249 -21.89 -8.07 2.68
N ARG A 250 -21.72 -8.75 3.80
CA ARG A 250 -22.63 -9.73 4.41
C ARG A 250 -23.09 -9.26 5.78
N ALA A 251 -23.99 -10.05 6.38
CA ALA A 251 -24.36 -9.84 7.77
C ALA A 251 -23.11 -9.88 8.69
N THR A 252 -23.03 -8.94 9.61
CA THR A 252 -21.96 -8.86 10.60
C THR A 252 -21.84 -10.14 11.40
N GLN A 253 -20.62 -10.66 11.52
CA GLN A 253 -20.33 -11.90 12.23
C GLN A 253 -19.41 -11.61 13.41
N LYS A 254 -19.71 -12.24 14.58
CA LYS A 254 -18.84 -12.23 15.75
C LYS A 254 -17.91 -13.43 15.72
N LYS A 255 -16.64 -13.22 15.95
CA LYS A 255 -15.61 -14.26 15.96
C LYS A 255 -14.64 -14.02 17.11
N ILE A 256 -13.87 -15.05 17.46
CA ILE A 256 -12.82 -14.96 18.49
C ILE A 256 -11.47 -15.11 17.80
N VAL A 257 -10.55 -14.21 18.11
CA VAL A 257 -9.15 -14.29 17.68
C VAL A 257 -8.42 -15.33 18.51
N THR A 258 -7.96 -16.40 17.90
CA THR A 258 -7.23 -17.49 18.58
C THR A 258 -5.72 -17.43 18.39
N GLY A 259 -5.24 -16.55 17.52
CA GLY A 259 -3.82 -16.31 17.31
C GLY A 259 -3.59 -15.02 16.56
N VAL A 260 -2.49 -14.35 16.84
CA VAL A 260 -1.98 -13.17 16.14
C VAL A 260 -0.57 -13.49 15.68
N GLU A 261 -0.27 -13.33 14.41
CA GLU A 261 1.04 -13.61 13.83
C GLU A 261 1.51 -12.45 12.95
N MET A 262 2.80 -12.14 12.99
CA MET A 262 3.46 -11.21 12.08
C MET A 262 4.75 -11.86 11.58
N PHE A 263 4.94 -11.94 10.26
CA PHE A 263 6.08 -12.62 9.62
C PHE A 263 6.34 -14.03 10.17
N ARG A 264 5.27 -14.82 10.36
CA ARG A 264 5.29 -16.19 10.91
C ARG A 264 5.73 -16.31 12.38
N LYS A 265 5.92 -15.18 13.08
CA LYS A 265 6.20 -15.12 14.51
C LYS A 265 4.92 -14.84 15.29
N LEU A 266 4.79 -15.41 16.48
CA LEU A 266 3.62 -15.22 17.34
C LEU A 266 3.68 -13.86 18.05
N LEU A 267 2.50 -13.24 18.19
CA LEU A 267 2.27 -12.04 18.98
C LEU A 267 1.21 -12.30 20.02
N ASP A 268 1.37 -11.73 21.22
CA ASP A 268 0.30 -11.73 22.25
C ASP A 268 -0.77 -10.69 21.87
N GLU A 269 -0.34 -9.58 21.26
CA GLU A 269 -1.22 -8.53 20.77
C GLU A 269 -0.68 -7.90 19.47
N GLY A 270 -1.59 -7.60 18.53
CA GLY A 270 -1.31 -6.73 17.36
C GLY A 270 -1.72 -5.30 17.69
N ILE A 271 -0.94 -4.33 17.21
CA ILE A 271 -1.19 -2.89 17.41
C ILE A 271 -1.27 -2.15 16.09
N ALA A 272 -1.86 -0.95 16.10
CA ALA A 272 -1.93 -0.08 14.93
C ALA A 272 -0.58 0.02 14.20
N GLY A 273 -0.59 -0.22 12.90
CA GLY A 273 0.58 -0.25 12.01
C GLY A 273 1.16 -1.62 11.76
N ASP A 274 0.84 -2.66 12.54
CA ASP A 274 1.33 -4.01 12.29
C ASP A 274 0.61 -4.64 11.08
N ASN A 275 1.36 -5.36 10.26
CA ASN A 275 0.82 -6.26 9.24
C ASN A 275 0.70 -7.66 9.84
N VAL A 276 -0.51 -8.08 10.16
CA VAL A 276 -0.76 -9.30 10.92
C VAL A 276 -1.68 -10.29 10.21
N GLY A 277 -1.51 -11.55 10.56
CA GLY A 277 -2.51 -12.59 10.33
C GLY A 277 -3.27 -12.88 11.61
N LEU A 278 -4.59 -12.81 11.58
CA LEU A 278 -5.48 -13.16 12.67
C LEU A 278 -6.08 -14.54 12.41
N LEU A 279 -5.82 -15.48 13.31
CA LEU A 279 -6.45 -16.79 13.27
C LEU A 279 -7.82 -16.71 13.94
N LEU A 280 -8.87 -17.01 13.18
CA LEU A 280 -10.26 -16.88 13.61
C LEU A 280 -10.89 -18.24 13.92
N ARG A 281 -11.50 -18.36 15.10
CA ARG A 281 -12.16 -19.59 15.52
C ARG A 281 -13.48 -19.80 14.79
N GLY A 282 -13.71 -21.02 14.27
CA GLY A 282 -14.98 -21.41 13.65
C GLY A 282 -15.33 -20.54 12.44
N THR A 283 -14.35 -20.22 11.63
CA THR A 283 -14.49 -19.43 10.40
C THR A 283 -13.98 -20.27 9.24
N GLU A 284 -14.82 -20.50 8.26
CA GLU A 284 -14.41 -21.10 6.99
C GLU A 284 -13.93 -20.00 6.04
N LYS A 285 -13.16 -20.36 5.01
CA LYS A 285 -12.63 -19.40 4.05
C LYS A 285 -13.75 -18.66 3.32
N GLU A 286 -14.85 -19.34 3.05
CA GLU A 286 -16.03 -18.85 2.33
C GLU A 286 -16.90 -17.89 3.17
N ASP A 287 -16.69 -17.84 4.50
CA ASP A 287 -17.39 -16.93 5.40
C ASP A 287 -16.88 -15.50 5.33
N VAL A 288 -15.67 -15.30 4.82
CA VAL A 288 -14.95 -14.03 4.81
C VAL A 288 -14.50 -13.66 3.41
N GLU A 289 -14.43 -12.37 3.14
CA GLU A 289 -14.03 -11.82 1.84
C GLU A 289 -13.03 -10.68 2.01
N ARG A 290 -12.10 -10.53 1.04
CA ARG A 290 -11.24 -9.36 0.93
C ARG A 290 -12.13 -8.11 0.84
N GLY A 291 -11.78 -7.05 1.58
CA GLY A 291 -12.55 -5.82 1.63
C GLY A 291 -13.48 -5.68 2.83
N GLN A 292 -13.79 -6.79 3.52
CA GLN A 292 -14.41 -6.70 4.84
C GLN A 292 -13.41 -6.14 5.86
N VAL A 293 -13.93 -5.64 6.97
CA VAL A 293 -13.12 -5.09 8.06
C VAL A 293 -13.33 -5.91 9.33
N VAL A 294 -12.24 -6.36 9.92
CA VAL A 294 -12.22 -6.92 11.28
C VAL A 294 -12.14 -5.75 12.25
N CYS A 295 -13.07 -5.65 13.18
CA CYS A 295 -13.11 -4.52 14.10
C CYS A 295 -13.57 -4.90 15.50
N LYS A 296 -13.38 -3.98 16.45
CA LYS A 296 -13.96 -4.11 17.80
C LYS A 296 -15.49 -4.15 17.68
N PRO A 297 -16.18 -5.01 18.44
CA PRO A 297 -17.63 -5.11 18.39
C PRO A 297 -18.35 -3.77 18.50
N ALA A 298 -19.33 -3.53 17.60
CA ALA A 298 -20.14 -2.32 17.50
C ALA A 298 -19.36 -1.02 17.22
N SER A 299 -18.14 -1.08 16.72
CA SER A 299 -17.32 0.11 16.43
C SER A 299 -17.43 0.60 14.99
N ILE A 300 -17.78 -0.26 14.04
CA ILE A 300 -18.01 0.06 12.64
C ILE A 300 -19.29 -0.65 12.18
N THR A 301 -20.05 0.00 11.30
CA THR A 301 -21.28 -0.56 10.72
C THR A 301 -21.20 -0.57 9.19
N PRO A 302 -21.87 -1.53 8.52
CA PRO A 302 -21.92 -1.54 7.06
C PRO A 302 -22.98 -0.56 6.54
N HIS A 303 -22.64 0.16 5.47
CA HIS A 303 -23.51 1.16 4.86
C HIS A 303 -23.43 1.11 3.34
N THR A 304 -24.49 1.59 2.68
CA THR A 304 -24.57 1.68 1.21
C THR A 304 -24.67 3.10 0.69
N LYS A 305 -25.03 4.07 1.53
CA LYS A 305 -25.25 5.45 1.08
C LYS A 305 -24.50 6.46 1.92
N PHE A 306 -23.83 7.38 1.25
CA PHE A 306 -23.04 8.42 1.93
C PHE A 306 -23.00 9.72 1.10
N LYS A 307 -22.63 10.82 1.78
CA LYS A 307 -22.21 12.05 1.13
C LYS A 307 -20.68 12.11 1.08
N ALA A 308 -20.17 12.71 0.04
CA ALA A 308 -18.75 12.85 -0.18
C ALA A 308 -18.38 14.20 -0.77
N GLU A 309 -17.15 14.62 -0.46
CA GLU A 309 -16.41 15.61 -1.21
C GLU A 309 -15.35 14.86 -2.03
N ALA A 310 -15.32 15.10 -3.34
CA ALA A 310 -14.41 14.43 -4.24
C ALA A 310 -13.76 15.42 -5.22
N TYR A 311 -12.52 15.16 -5.58
CA TYR A 311 -11.78 15.83 -6.65
C TYR A 311 -11.73 14.93 -7.86
N VAL A 312 -12.03 15.47 -9.02
CA VAL A 312 -12.00 14.76 -10.30
C VAL A 312 -10.71 15.12 -11.03
N LEU A 313 -9.88 14.10 -11.27
CA LEU A 313 -8.58 14.29 -11.91
C LEU A 313 -8.70 14.85 -13.34
N THR A 314 -7.84 15.78 -13.69
CA THR A 314 -7.70 16.31 -15.05
C THR A 314 -7.08 15.27 -15.98
N LYS A 315 -7.13 15.53 -17.28
CA LYS A 315 -6.46 14.70 -18.29
C LYS A 315 -4.94 14.67 -18.08
N GLU A 316 -4.35 15.79 -17.72
CA GLU A 316 -2.91 15.95 -17.47
C GLU A 316 -2.46 15.14 -16.23
N GLU A 317 -3.36 14.97 -15.26
CA GLU A 317 -3.17 14.13 -14.08
C GLU A 317 -3.47 12.63 -14.34
N GLY A 318 -3.73 12.24 -15.59
CA GLY A 318 -4.08 10.86 -15.96
C GLY A 318 -5.56 10.53 -15.81
N GLY A 319 -6.39 11.50 -15.42
CA GLY A 319 -7.83 11.33 -15.19
C GLY A 319 -8.69 11.39 -16.44
N ARG A 320 -9.88 11.94 -16.29
CA ARG A 320 -10.90 12.08 -17.35
C ARG A 320 -10.59 13.24 -18.28
N HIS A 321 -11.16 13.20 -19.48
CA HIS A 321 -11.19 14.31 -20.45
C HIS A 321 -12.62 14.76 -20.80
N THR A 322 -13.63 14.10 -20.23
CA THR A 322 -15.05 14.41 -20.43
C THR A 322 -15.75 14.62 -19.10
N PRO A 323 -16.77 15.48 -19.04
CA PRO A 323 -17.59 15.65 -17.85
C PRO A 323 -18.40 14.38 -17.53
N PHE A 324 -18.92 14.32 -16.30
CA PHE A 324 -19.94 13.36 -15.94
C PHE A 324 -21.18 14.05 -15.32
N PHE A 325 -22.28 13.34 -15.27
CA PHE A 325 -23.59 13.81 -14.87
C PHE A 325 -24.15 12.94 -13.73
N THR A 326 -25.25 13.36 -13.12
CA THR A 326 -26.02 12.49 -12.21
C THR A 326 -26.33 11.16 -12.89
N GLY A 327 -26.15 10.06 -12.16
CA GLY A 327 -26.26 8.70 -12.71
C GLY A 327 -24.91 8.14 -13.23
N TYR A 328 -23.82 8.87 -13.07
CA TYR A 328 -22.48 8.34 -13.31
C TYR A 328 -22.20 7.17 -12.37
N ARG A 329 -21.67 6.07 -12.92
CA ARG A 329 -21.57 4.79 -12.23
C ARG A 329 -20.18 4.18 -12.27
N PRO A 330 -19.20 4.78 -11.56
CA PRO A 330 -17.84 4.27 -11.47
C PRO A 330 -17.69 3.17 -10.42
N GLN A 331 -16.46 2.68 -10.27
CA GLN A 331 -16.03 1.90 -9.11
C GLN A 331 -15.47 2.83 -8.05
N PHE A 332 -15.86 2.61 -6.81
CA PHE A 332 -15.32 3.27 -5.62
C PHE A 332 -14.40 2.31 -4.90
N TYR A 333 -13.14 2.66 -4.76
CA TYR A 333 -12.16 1.83 -4.08
C TYR A 333 -12.01 2.28 -2.62
N PHE A 334 -12.31 1.37 -1.70
CA PHE A 334 -12.22 1.60 -0.26
C PHE A 334 -11.26 0.59 0.36
N ARG A 335 -10.23 1.05 1.04
CA ARG A 335 -9.25 0.19 1.74
C ARG A 335 -8.66 -0.90 0.82
N THR A 336 -9.29 -2.08 0.78
CA THR A 336 -8.78 -3.25 0.04
C THR A 336 -9.75 -3.76 -1.03
N THR A 337 -10.86 -3.06 -1.29
CA THR A 337 -11.89 -3.48 -2.24
C THR A 337 -12.49 -2.35 -3.04
N ASP A 338 -13.06 -2.68 -4.19
CA ASP A 338 -13.85 -1.78 -4.99
C ASP A 338 -15.33 -2.20 -5.05
N VAL A 339 -16.21 -1.21 -5.07
CA VAL A 339 -17.64 -1.40 -5.19
C VAL A 339 -18.23 -0.39 -6.18
N THR A 340 -19.08 -0.85 -7.09
CA THR A 340 -19.79 0.03 -8.00
C THR A 340 -20.81 0.88 -7.24
N GLY A 341 -20.89 2.17 -7.57
CA GLY A 341 -21.85 3.08 -6.95
C GLY A 341 -22.41 4.10 -7.94
N ASP A 342 -23.63 4.51 -7.71
CA ASP A 342 -24.30 5.56 -8.48
C ASP A 342 -24.06 6.91 -7.82
N VAL A 343 -23.60 7.90 -8.62
CA VAL A 343 -23.36 9.27 -8.19
C VAL A 343 -24.58 10.13 -8.45
N LYS A 344 -25.07 10.80 -7.42
CA LYS A 344 -26.09 11.84 -7.52
C LYS A 344 -25.46 13.19 -7.17
N LEU A 345 -25.45 14.09 -8.13
CA LEU A 345 -24.97 15.45 -7.95
C LEU A 345 -25.96 16.27 -7.10
N LYS A 346 -25.43 17.29 -6.43
CA LYS A 346 -26.25 18.23 -5.66
C LYS A 346 -27.21 18.98 -6.57
N GLU A 347 -28.38 19.32 -6.05
CA GLU A 347 -29.39 20.10 -6.78
C GLU A 347 -28.77 21.42 -7.30
N GLY A 348 -28.99 21.70 -8.59
CA GLY A 348 -28.42 22.86 -9.29
C GLY A 348 -27.06 22.60 -9.95
N VAL A 349 -26.44 21.43 -9.76
CA VAL A 349 -25.22 21.02 -10.47
C VAL A 349 -25.61 20.06 -11.60
N GLU A 350 -25.48 20.52 -12.85
CA GLU A 350 -25.83 19.72 -14.03
C GLU A 350 -24.73 18.70 -14.38
N MET A 351 -23.47 19.14 -14.31
CA MET A 351 -22.29 18.32 -14.66
C MET A 351 -21.10 18.66 -13.80
N VAL A 352 -20.12 17.77 -13.81
CA VAL A 352 -18.79 17.93 -13.16
C VAL A 352 -17.72 17.77 -14.21
N MET A 353 -16.82 18.75 -14.29
CA MET A 353 -15.69 18.76 -15.20
C MET A 353 -14.45 18.14 -14.58
N PRO A 354 -13.52 17.55 -15.37
CA PRO A 354 -12.17 17.26 -14.89
C PRO A 354 -11.52 18.49 -14.28
N GLY A 355 -10.93 18.34 -13.08
CA GLY A 355 -10.37 19.44 -12.28
C GLY A 355 -11.31 20.05 -11.25
N ASP A 356 -12.58 19.65 -11.23
CA ASP A 356 -13.55 20.15 -10.26
C ASP A 356 -13.46 19.42 -8.91
N ASN A 357 -13.76 20.16 -7.86
CA ASN A 357 -14.18 19.60 -6.57
C ASN A 357 -15.71 19.52 -6.52
N VAL A 358 -16.23 18.38 -6.16
CA VAL A 358 -17.67 18.11 -6.15
C VAL A 358 -18.15 17.53 -4.82
N SER A 359 -19.26 18.09 -4.32
CA SER A 359 -20.08 17.47 -3.27
C SER A 359 -21.12 16.59 -3.92
N CYS A 360 -21.19 15.32 -3.58
CA CYS A 360 -22.15 14.38 -4.16
C CYS A 360 -22.71 13.40 -3.11
N GLU A 361 -23.84 12.77 -3.48
CA GLU A 361 -24.35 11.59 -2.79
C GLU A 361 -24.00 10.36 -3.61
N VAL A 362 -23.54 9.31 -2.92
CA VAL A 362 -23.18 8.03 -3.56
C VAL A 362 -24.03 6.91 -2.97
N SER A 363 -24.54 6.06 -3.85
CA SER A 363 -25.26 4.84 -3.48
C SER A 363 -24.54 3.63 -4.03
N LEU A 364 -23.93 2.83 -3.15
CA LEU A 364 -23.20 1.60 -3.50
C LEU A 364 -24.18 0.45 -3.73
N ILE A 365 -23.80 -0.47 -4.62
CA ILE A 365 -24.58 -1.70 -4.88
C ILE A 365 -24.45 -2.74 -3.77
N THR A 366 -23.42 -2.64 -2.93
CA THR A 366 -23.11 -3.58 -1.85
C THR A 366 -22.69 -2.80 -0.60
N PRO A 367 -23.13 -3.20 0.62
CA PRO A 367 -22.73 -2.52 1.84
C PRO A 367 -21.26 -2.76 2.17
N ILE A 368 -20.57 -1.72 2.59
CA ILE A 368 -19.18 -1.80 3.05
C ILE A 368 -19.05 -1.25 4.48
N ALA A 369 -18.01 -1.69 5.19
CA ALA A 369 -17.63 -1.12 6.47
C ALA A 369 -17.22 0.36 6.28
N MET A 370 -18.04 1.28 6.77
CA MET A 370 -17.94 2.70 6.44
C MET A 370 -17.96 3.56 7.70
N GLU A 371 -17.23 4.68 7.63
CA GLU A 371 -17.24 5.70 8.68
C GLU A 371 -16.95 7.08 8.08
N LYS A 372 -17.35 8.13 8.78
CA LYS A 372 -17.07 9.51 8.40
C LYS A 372 -15.56 9.75 8.38
N GLY A 373 -15.06 10.42 7.33
CA GLY A 373 -13.65 10.68 7.12
C GLY A 373 -12.93 9.57 6.35
N LEU A 374 -13.61 8.46 6.01
CA LEU A 374 -13.01 7.42 5.17
C LEU A 374 -12.72 7.97 3.77
N ARG A 375 -11.49 7.79 3.31
CA ARG A 375 -11.05 8.16 1.95
C ARG A 375 -11.40 7.05 0.97
N PHE A 376 -11.56 7.44 -0.29
CA PHE A 376 -11.79 6.51 -1.40
C PHE A 376 -11.22 7.08 -2.69
N GLU A 377 -10.88 6.19 -3.62
CA GLU A 377 -10.57 6.51 -5.00
C GLU A 377 -11.77 6.19 -5.90
N ILE A 378 -11.88 6.93 -7.02
CA ILE A 378 -12.86 6.70 -8.08
C ILE A 378 -12.13 6.11 -9.28
N LEU A 379 -12.56 4.92 -9.73
CA LEU A 379 -11.93 4.22 -10.84
C LEU A 379 -12.88 4.01 -12.01
N GLU A 380 -12.33 4.14 -13.22
CA GLU A 380 -12.91 3.66 -14.48
C GLU A 380 -12.04 2.56 -15.05
N GLY A 381 -12.47 1.31 -14.89
CA GLY A 381 -11.67 0.15 -15.21
C GLY A 381 -10.41 0.08 -14.34
N VAL A 382 -9.24 0.24 -14.99
CA VAL A 382 -7.93 0.22 -14.32
C VAL A 382 -7.36 1.63 -14.06
N ARG A 383 -8.14 2.68 -14.34
CA ARG A 383 -7.69 4.06 -14.23
C ARG A 383 -8.31 4.76 -13.03
N THR A 384 -7.51 5.41 -12.21
CA THR A 384 -7.99 6.34 -11.20
C THR A 384 -8.39 7.65 -11.87
N VAL A 385 -9.64 8.07 -11.65
CA VAL A 385 -10.21 9.29 -12.25
C VAL A 385 -10.62 10.33 -11.20
N GLY A 386 -10.47 10.02 -9.93
CA GLY A 386 -10.74 10.94 -8.83
C GLY A 386 -10.48 10.31 -7.49
N ALA A 387 -10.53 11.13 -6.46
CA ALA A 387 -10.45 10.71 -5.06
C ALA A 387 -11.34 11.57 -4.19
N GLY A 388 -11.79 11.02 -3.07
CA GLY A 388 -12.69 11.75 -2.19
C GLY A 388 -12.65 11.27 -0.74
N THR A 389 -13.49 11.92 0.06
CA THR A 389 -13.66 11.60 1.48
C THR A 389 -15.13 11.58 1.83
N ILE A 390 -15.55 10.60 2.62
CA ILE A 390 -16.91 10.51 3.15
C ILE A 390 -17.12 11.61 4.18
N THR A 391 -18.11 12.46 3.94
CA THR A 391 -18.48 13.56 4.85
C THR A 391 -19.60 13.19 5.80
N ASP A 392 -20.58 12.43 5.33
CA ASP A 392 -21.71 11.94 6.13
C ASP A 392 -22.18 10.57 5.62
N ILE A 393 -22.68 9.75 6.55
CA ILE A 393 -23.32 8.46 6.26
C ILE A 393 -24.83 8.66 6.23
N LEU A 394 -25.51 8.14 5.21
CA LEU A 394 -26.95 8.31 5.01
C LEU A 394 -27.75 7.03 5.29
N ALA A 395 -27.24 5.85 4.91
CA ALA A 395 -27.89 4.56 5.15
C ALA A 395 -26.89 3.39 5.01
#